data_fe14a336ba0b1df0027eefe5ffb39fa8
#
_entry.id   fe14a336ba0b1df0027eefe5ffb39fa8
#
_cell.length_a   1.000
_cell.length_b   1.000
_cell.length_c   1.000
_cell.angle_alpha   90.00
_cell.angle_beta   90.00
_cell.angle_gamma   90.00
#
_symmetry.space_group_name_H-M   'P 1'
#
loop_
_entity.id
_entity.type
_entity.pdbx_description
1 polymer ?
#
loop_
_entity_poly.entity_id
_entity_poly.type
_entity_poly.pdbx_seq_one_letter_code
_entity_poly.pdbx_strand_id
1 'polypeptide(L)'
;LSEVPLRNGRRADLMGIDAKGLVVIVEIKVARADLLGDAKWPDYLDYCDRFYWGLPPGLDRAPLESAAYRPETCGVIVADGYDAEILRPAALDPLAAAR
;
A
#
# COMPACT_ATOMS: atom_id res chain seq x y z
N LEU A 1 0.82 -8.34 11.86
CA LEU A 1 1.50 -9.11 10.82
C LEU A 1 2.77 -8.42 10.39
N SER A 2 3.81 -9.18 10.19
CA SER A 2 5.06 -8.70 9.64
C SER A 2 5.13 -9.05 8.15
N GLU A 3 6.32 -8.99 7.58
CA GLU A 3 6.54 -9.26 6.17
C GLU A 3 5.90 -10.57 5.70
N VAL A 4 5.23 -10.49 4.54
CA VAL A 4 4.59 -11.65 3.93
C VAL A 4 5.25 -11.91 2.57
N PRO A 5 5.88 -13.07 2.37
CA PRO A 5 6.51 -13.38 1.09
C PRO A 5 5.46 -13.59 -0.01
N LEU A 6 5.76 -13.10 -1.20
CA LEU A 6 4.92 -13.23 -2.38
C LEU A 6 5.61 -14.08 -3.43
N ARG A 7 4.84 -14.62 -4.38
CA ARG A 7 5.38 -15.51 -5.41
C ARG A 7 6.44 -14.86 -6.30
N ASN A 8 6.36 -13.54 -6.48
CA ASN A 8 7.32 -12.81 -7.29
C ASN A 8 8.64 -12.52 -6.57
N GLY A 9 8.82 -13.05 -5.36
CA GLY A 9 10.03 -12.83 -4.56
C GLY A 9 10.00 -11.56 -3.72
N ARG A 10 8.91 -10.77 -3.77
CA ARG A 10 8.73 -9.61 -2.93
C ARG A 10 8.15 -10.01 -1.58
N ARG A 11 8.19 -9.09 -0.63
CA ARG A 11 7.61 -9.26 0.70
C ARG A 11 6.76 -8.05 1.03
N ALA A 12 5.47 -8.27 1.21
CA ALA A 12 4.57 -7.21 1.65
C ALA A 12 4.77 -6.97 3.15
N ASP A 13 4.77 -5.71 3.57
CA ASP A 13 4.93 -5.36 4.99
C ASP A 13 3.72 -5.83 5.80
N LEU A 14 2.52 -5.56 5.31
CA LEU A 14 1.29 -6.08 5.90
C LEU A 14 0.39 -6.58 4.79
N MET A 15 -0.26 -7.72 5.04
CA MET A 15 -1.21 -8.30 4.11
C MET A 15 -2.36 -8.87 4.90
N GLY A 16 -3.58 -8.59 4.48
CA GLY A 16 -4.76 -9.07 5.16
C GLY A 16 -5.93 -9.24 4.22
N ILE A 17 -7.02 -9.72 4.78
CA ILE A 17 -8.27 -9.93 4.05
C ILE A 17 -9.34 -9.11 4.75
N ASP A 18 -10.09 -8.32 3.99
CA ASP A 18 -11.16 -7.53 4.56
C ASP A 18 -12.43 -8.39 4.77
N ALA A 19 -13.50 -7.78 5.28
CA ALA A 19 -14.73 -8.47 5.60
C ALA A 19 -15.42 -9.08 4.37
N LYS A 20 -15.06 -8.64 3.17
CA LYS A 20 -15.61 -9.15 1.91
C LYS A 20 -14.71 -10.21 1.27
N GLY A 21 -13.62 -10.58 1.92
CA GLY A 21 -12.67 -11.55 1.38
C GLY A 21 -11.67 -10.97 0.40
N LEU A 22 -11.58 -9.65 0.29
CA LEU A 22 -10.64 -8.99 -0.63
C LEU A 22 -9.28 -8.84 0.03
N VAL A 23 -8.23 -9.04 -0.76
CA VAL A 23 -6.85 -8.95 -0.28
C VAL A 23 -6.43 -7.50 -0.23
N VAL A 24 -5.90 -7.09 0.93
CA VAL A 24 -5.37 -5.73 1.16
C VAL A 24 -3.90 -5.83 1.48
N ILE A 25 -3.09 -5.04 0.77
CA ILE A 25 -1.66 -4.90 1.09
C ILE A 25 -1.41 -3.47 1.56
N VAL A 26 -0.66 -3.33 2.64
CA VAL A 26 -0.17 -2.04 3.14
C VAL A 26 1.36 -2.08 3.10
N GLU A 27 1.95 -1.15 2.38
CA GLU A 27 3.40 -1.00 2.32
C GLU A 27 3.81 0.17 3.19
N ILE A 28 4.64 -0.08 4.20
CA ILE A 28 5.02 0.93 5.19
C ILE A 28 6.29 1.64 4.77
N LYS A 29 6.26 2.97 4.74
CA LYS A 29 7.41 3.82 4.45
C LYS A 29 7.56 4.83 5.57
N VAL A 30 8.74 4.93 6.15
CA VAL A 30 8.98 5.81 7.30
C VAL A 30 9.83 7.03 6.96
N ALA A 31 10.45 7.05 5.79
CA ALA A 31 11.27 8.17 5.34
C ALA A 31 11.01 8.44 3.86
N ARG A 32 11.19 9.72 3.47
CA ARG A 32 10.99 10.14 2.08
C ARG A 32 11.89 9.37 1.11
N ALA A 33 13.14 9.14 1.50
CA ALA A 33 14.09 8.40 0.65
C ALA A 33 13.64 6.98 0.37
N ASP A 34 13.04 6.31 1.37
CA ASP A 34 12.51 4.96 1.20
C ASP A 34 11.37 4.94 0.20
N LEU A 35 10.50 5.93 0.30
CA LEU A 35 9.36 6.06 -0.61
C LEU A 35 9.82 6.31 -2.04
N LEU A 36 10.71 7.30 -2.23
CA LEU A 36 11.19 7.68 -3.57
C LEU A 36 12.10 6.64 -4.19
N GLY A 37 12.79 5.86 -3.34
CA GLY A 37 13.70 4.83 -3.80
C GLY A 37 13.03 3.51 -4.18
N ASP A 38 11.75 3.35 -3.89
CA ASP A 38 11.04 2.10 -4.17
C ASP A 38 10.47 2.12 -5.59
N ALA A 39 11.22 1.58 -6.54
CA ALA A 39 10.76 1.46 -7.92
C ALA A 39 10.02 0.14 -8.18
N LYS A 40 9.96 -0.75 -7.18
CA LYS A 40 9.43 -2.10 -7.36
C LYS A 40 8.05 -2.30 -6.76
N TRP A 41 7.52 -1.29 -6.10
CA TRP A 41 6.23 -1.40 -5.41
C TRP A 41 5.07 -1.82 -6.32
N PRO A 42 5.05 -1.48 -7.63
CA PRO A 42 3.93 -1.93 -8.48
C PRO A 42 3.78 -3.44 -8.55
N ASP A 43 4.84 -4.20 -8.24
CA ASP A 43 4.77 -5.65 -8.22
C ASP A 43 3.76 -6.16 -7.20
N TYR A 44 3.50 -5.41 -6.12
CA TYR A 44 2.53 -5.79 -5.10
C TYR A 44 1.10 -5.73 -5.62
N LEU A 45 0.83 -4.90 -6.63
CA LEU A 45 -0.51 -4.73 -7.17
C LEU A 45 -1.03 -6.03 -7.81
N ASP A 46 -0.14 -6.93 -8.20
CA ASP A 46 -0.52 -8.23 -8.76
C ASP A 46 -1.04 -9.20 -7.70
N TYR A 47 -0.92 -8.85 -6.43
CA TYR A 47 -1.23 -9.75 -5.32
C TYR A 47 -2.28 -9.21 -4.36
N CYS A 48 -2.93 -8.09 -4.72
CA CYS A 48 -3.96 -7.51 -3.86
C CYS A 48 -5.10 -6.90 -4.67
N ASP A 49 -6.22 -6.72 -3.99
CA ASP A 49 -7.38 -6.02 -4.54
C ASP A 49 -7.37 -4.54 -4.16
N ARG A 50 -6.75 -4.19 -3.02
CA ARG A 50 -6.57 -2.81 -2.54
C ARG A 50 -5.15 -2.63 -2.03
N PHE A 51 -4.52 -1.54 -2.43
CA PHE A 51 -3.17 -1.23 -2.01
C PHE A 51 -3.11 0.10 -1.27
N TYR A 52 -2.44 0.12 -0.12
CA TYR A 52 -2.27 1.32 0.70
C TYR A 52 -0.80 1.59 0.98
N TRP A 53 -0.45 2.88 0.96
CA TRP A 53 0.80 3.35 1.56
C TRP A 53 0.54 3.63 3.04
N GLY A 54 1.35 3.09 3.92
CA GLY A 54 1.29 3.35 5.36
C GLY A 54 2.43 4.27 5.76
N LEU A 55 2.12 5.43 6.33
CA LEU A 55 3.09 6.48 6.59
C LEU A 55 2.97 6.98 8.03
N PRO A 56 4.09 7.46 8.64
CA PRO A 56 4.00 8.15 9.91
C PRO A 56 3.46 9.56 9.73
N PRO A 57 2.92 10.18 10.80
CA PRO A 57 2.55 11.59 10.75
C PRO A 57 3.77 12.45 10.45
N GLY A 58 3.58 13.50 9.67
CA GLY A 58 4.66 14.45 9.35
C GLY A 58 5.50 14.09 8.15
N LEU A 59 5.39 12.89 7.61
CA LEU A 59 6.07 12.56 6.36
C LEU A 59 5.37 13.28 5.20
N ASP A 60 6.16 13.92 4.34
CA ASP A 60 5.63 14.63 3.17
C ASP A 60 4.98 13.62 2.21
N ARG A 61 3.69 13.83 1.94
CA ARG A 61 2.90 12.96 1.08
C ARG A 61 2.79 13.46 -0.35
N ALA A 62 3.38 14.62 -0.66
CA ALA A 62 3.27 15.19 -1.99
C ALA A 62 3.70 14.23 -3.12
N PRO A 63 4.76 13.43 -2.95
CA PRO A 63 5.13 12.48 -4.01
C PRO A 63 4.02 11.50 -4.37
N LEU A 64 3.15 11.14 -3.42
CA LEU A 64 2.08 10.17 -3.64
C LEU A 64 0.95 10.72 -4.51
N GLU A 65 0.95 12.03 -4.78
CA GLU A 65 -0.03 12.66 -5.67
C GLU A 65 0.41 12.61 -7.13
N SER A 66 1.65 12.22 -7.41
CA SER A 66 2.13 12.13 -8.79
C SER A 66 1.60 10.86 -9.46
N ALA A 67 1.49 10.91 -10.78
CA ALA A 67 0.96 9.79 -11.57
C ALA A 67 1.75 8.50 -11.39
N ALA A 68 3.04 8.61 -11.09
CA ALA A 68 3.91 7.44 -10.88
C ALA A 68 3.46 6.58 -9.69
N TYR A 69 2.75 7.18 -8.72
CA TYR A 69 2.27 6.48 -7.53
C TYR A 69 0.79 6.14 -7.61
N ARG A 70 0.16 6.32 -8.76
CA ARG A 70 -1.23 5.93 -9.04
C ARG A 70 -2.21 6.41 -7.97
N PRO A 71 -2.32 7.73 -7.77
CA PRO A 71 -3.18 8.26 -6.69
C PRO A 71 -4.65 7.93 -6.85
N GLU A 72 -5.10 7.66 -8.07
CA GLU A 72 -6.48 7.27 -8.34
C GLU A 72 -6.81 5.86 -7.86
N THR A 73 -5.80 5.03 -7.60
CA THR A 73 -5.97 3.62 -7.22
C THR A 73 -5.46 3.34 -5.81
N CYS A 74 -4.28 3.84 -5.49
CA CYS A 74 -3.61 3.53 -4.22
C CYS A 74 -4.11 4.43 -3.10
N GLY A 75 -4.37 3.84 -1.94
CA GLY A 75 -4.80 4.59 -0.77
C GLY A 75 -3.64 5.02 0.10
N VAL A 76 -3.93 5.83 1.11
CA VAL A 76 -2.95 6.34 2.07
C VAL A 76 -3.51 6.20 3.48
N ILE A 77 -2.72 5.58 4.34
CA ILE A 77 -3.00 5.45 5.78
C ILE A 77 -1.89 6.16 6.53
N VAL A 78 -2.25 6.96 7.53
CA VAL A 78 -1.30 7.56 8.46
C VAL A 78 -1.50 6.92 9.82
N ALA A 79 -0.42 6.44 10.43
CA ALA A 79 -0.47 5.77 11.72
C ALA A 79 0.67 6.25 12.60
N ASP A 80 0.39 6.44 13.89
CA ASP A 80 1.35 6.97 14.86
C ASP A 80 1.74 5.98 15.97
N GLY A 81 1.34 4.72 15.84
CA GLY A 81 1.60 3.68 16.83
C GLY A 81 0.45 3.46 17.78
N TYR A 82 -0.52 4.37 17.84
CA TYR A 82 -1.73 4.26 18.67
C TYR A 82 -2.98 4.26 17.82
N ASP A 83 -3.03 5.13 16.82
CA ASP A 83 -4.16 5.29 15.93
C ASP A 83 -3.70 5.21 14.48
N ALA A 84 -4.63 4.82 13.61
CA ALA A 84 -4.43 4.84 12.18
C ALA A 84 -5.62 5.53 11.53
N GLU A 85 -5.36 6.37 10.54
CA GLU A 85 -6.40 7.07 9.81
C GLU A 85 -6.22 6.87 8.32
N ILE A 86 -7.30 6.50 7.64
CA ILE A 86 -7.29 6.41 6.18
C ILE A 86 -7.52 7.82 5.64
N LEU A 87 -6.48 8.43 5.09
CA LEU A 87 -6.57 9.75 4.49
C LEU A 87 -7.16 9.69 3.09
N ARG A 88 -6.87 8.62 2.37
CA ARG A 88 -7.39 8.39 1.03
C ARG A 88 -7.67 6.90 0.89
N PRO A 89 -8.94 6.49 0.71
CA PRO A 89 -9.24 5.07 0.52
C PRO A 89 -8.68 4.57 -0.81
N ALA A 90 -8.22 3.33 -0.81
CA ALA A 90 -7.77 2.68 -2.03
C ALA A 90 -8.98 2.31 -2.89
N ALA A 91 -8.85 2.48 -4.20
CA ALA A 91 -9.84 1.98 -5.12
C ALA A 91 -9.72 0.44 -5.22
N LEU A 92 -10.83 -0.20 -5.51
CA LEU A 92 -10.85 -1.63 -5.74
C LEU A 92 -10.28 -1.94 -7.12
N ASP A 93 -9.30 -2.82 -7.14
CA ASP A 93 -8.73 -3.36 -8.38
C ASP A 93 -8.82 -4.88 -8.26
N PRO A 94 -9.97 -5.49 -8.62
CA PRO A 94 -10.24 -6.88 -8.27
C PRO A 94 -9.23 -7.85 -8.86
N LEU A 95 -8.51 -8.51 -7.98
CA LEU A 95 -7.51 -9.50 -8.35
C LEU A 95 -8.12 -10.65 -9.13
N ALA A 96 -9.26 -11.14 -8.65
CA ALA A 96 -9.94 -12.26 -9.27
C ALA A 96 -10.45 -11.96 -10.68
N ALA A 97 -10.77 -10.71 -10.98
CA ALA A 97 -11.26 -10.35 -12.30
C ALA A 97 -10.14 -10.30 -13.34
N ALA A 98 -8.90 -10.08 -12.90
CA ALA A 98 -7.75 -9.98 -13.79
C ALA A 98 -6.98 -11.29 -13.94
N ARG A 99 -7.23 -12.25 -13.04
CA ARG A 99 -6.45 -13.50 -12.99
C ARG A 99 -7.37 -14.75 -13.00
#